data_bacabd0f53bd40aa047770eb33e34c77
#
_entry.id   bacabd0f53bd40aa047770eb33e34c77
#
_cell.length_a   1.000
_cell.length_b   1.000
_cell.length_c   1.000
_cell.angle_alpha   90.00
_cell.angle_beta   90.00
_cell.angle_gamma   90.00
#
_symmetry.space_group_name_H-M   'P 1'
#
loop_
_entity.id
_entity.type
_entity.pdbx_description
1 polymer ?
#
loop_
_entity_poly.entity_id
_entity_poly.type
_entity_poly.pdbx_seq_one_letter_code
_entity_poly.pdbx_strand_id
1 'polypeptide(L)'
;SELLRIKLLDKSDVQNQTKEKPAYKKYFSHGTSHHLGLDTHDYCDLDMPFEKNMVLTVEPGIYIKDEDFGIRLEDDVVINSSGDPTNLMKNIPIQIEEIEAIMNNG
;
A
#
# COMPACT_ATOMS: atom_id res chain seq x y z
N SER A 1 3.94 16.32 1.48
CA SER A 1 3.85 14.85 1.36
C SER A 1 4.39 14.23 2.65
N GLU A 2 3.90 13.06 3.00
CA GLU A 2 4.32 12.34 4.21
C GLU A 2 5.82 12.02 4.19
N LEU A 3 6.37 11.66 3.02
CA LEU A 3 7.79 11.39 2.86
C LEU A 3 8.70 12.59 3.20
N LEU A 4 8.22 13.82 3.03
CA LEU A 4 8.91 15.02 3.53
C LEU A 4 8.84 15.12 5.04
N ARG A 5 7.70 14.78 5.65
CA ARG A 5 7.50 14.84 7.11
C ARG A 5 8.44 13.88 7.85
N ILE A 6 8.59 12.66 7.34
CA ILE A 6 9.48 11.64 7.91
C ILE A 6 10.93 11.75 7.39
N LYS A 7 11.27 12.80 6.63
CA LYS A 7 12.61 13.11 6.13
C LYS A 7 13.23 12.08 5.20
N LEU A 8 12.45 11.24 4.55
CA LEU A 8 12.92 10.39 3.45
C LEU A 8 13.15 11.18 2.16
N LEU A 9 12.34 12.21 1.92
CA LEU A 9 12.55 13.17 0.83
C LEU A 9 12.87 14.55 1.42
N ASP A 10 13.63 15.34 0.69
CA ASP A 10 13.83 16.74 0.97
C ASP A 10 13.11 17.65 -0.04
N LYS A 11 13.19 18.97 0.18
CA LYS A 11 12.54 19.93 -0.72
C LYS A 11 13.17 19.94 -2.10
N SER A 12 14.45 19.64 -2.23
CA SER A 12 15.16 19.60 -3.52
C SER A 12 14.72 18.39 -4.35
N ASP A 13 14.46 17.24 -3.71
CA ASP A 13 13.89 16.06 -4.39
C ASP A 13 12.55 16.40 -5.05
N VAL A 14 11.69 17.11 -4.32
CA VAL A 14 10.36 17.51 -4.83
C VAL A 14 10.45 18.58 -5.91
N GLN A 15 11.39 19.52 -5.80
CA GLN A 15 11.60 20.57 -6.81
C GLN A 15 12.16 20.01 -8.13
N ASN A 16 12.98 18.99 -8.06
CA ASN A 16 13.66 18.40 -9.22
C ASN A 16 12.88 17.23 -9.86
N GLN A 17 11.71 16.88 -9.33
CA GLN A 17 10.88 15.80 -9.88
C GLN A 17 10.24 16.18 -11.21
N THR A 18 9.97 15.17 -12.04
CA THR A 18 9.16 15.30 -13.26
C THR A 18 7.96 14.36 -13.19
N LYS A 19 7.02 14.47 -14.16
CA LYS A 19 5.88 13.53 -14.26
C LYS A 19 6.35 12.09 -14.49
N GLU A 20 7.43 11.91 -15.25
CA GLU A 20 8.01 10.61 -15.58
C GLU A 20 8.85 10.04 -14.44
N LYS A 21 9.43 10.94 -13.62
CA LYS A 21 10.26 10.59 -12.46
C LYS A 21 9.79 11.35 -11.21
N PRO A 22 8.63 11.00 -10.66
CA PRO A 22 8.19 11.61 -9.42
C PRO A 22 9.05 11.15 -8.24
N ALA A 23 9.40 12.08 -7.35
CA ALA A 23 10.36 11.86 -6.26
C ALA A 23 9.98 10.70 -5.34
N TYR A 24 8.67 10.50 -5.10
CA TYR A 24 8.20 9.43 -4.22
C TYR A 24 8.58 8.03 -4.71
N LYS A 25 8.77 7.82 -6.03
CA LYS A 25 9.15 6.51 -6.60
C LYS A 25 10.53 6.01 -6.16
N LYS A 26 11.34 6.87 -5.55
CA LYS A 26 12.60 6.46 -4.91
C LYS A 26 12.36 5.44 -3.80
N TYR A 27 11.25 5.60 -3.06
CA TYR A 27 10.91 4.79 -1.89
C TYR A 27 9.63 3.97 -2.07
N PHE A 28 8.80 4.33 -3.03
CA PHE A 28 7.54 3.67 -3.35
C PHE A 28 7.53 3.31 -4.83
N SER A 29 7.87 2.06 -5.15
CA SER A 29 8.22 1.64 -6.52
C SER A 29 7.10 0.90 -7.26
N HIS A 30 6.01 0.55 -6.59
CA HIS A 30 4.89 -0.21 -7.17
C HIS A 30 3.54 0.49 -6.99
N GLY A 31 2.47 -0.08 -7.54
CA GLY A 31 1.10 0.39 -7.31
C GLY A 31 0.65 0.13 -5.87
N THR A 32 -0.39 0.81 -5.43
CA THR A 32 -0.97 0.64 -4.08
C THR A 32 -2.05 -0.42 -4.03
N SER A 33 -2.52 -0.91 -5.18
CA SER A 33 -3.70 -1.75 -5.27
C SER A 33 -3.75 -2.48 -6.60
N HIS A 34 -4.27 -3.68 -6.59
CA HIS A 34 -4.69 -4.43 -7.78
C HIS A 34 -5.93 -5.25 -7.48
N HIS A 35 -6.61 -5.71 -8.51
CA HIS A 35 -7.70 -6.66 -8.37
C HIS A 35 -7.17 -8.02 -7.93
N LEU A 36 -7.92 -8.66 -7.04
CA LEU A 36 -7.67 -10.00 -6.53
C LEU A 36 -8.89 -10.87 -6.84
N GLY A 37 -8.66 -12.02 -7.48
CA GLY A 37 -9.72 -12.94 -7.89
C GLY A 37 -9.20 -14.35 -8.06
N LEU A 38 -9.44 -14.96 -9.23
CA LEU A 38 -8.88 -16.27 -9.56
C LEU A 38 -7.36 -16.23 -9.65
N ASP A 39 -6.84 -15.11 -10.15
CA ASP A 39 -5.40 -14.82 -10.16
C ASP A 39 -5.07 -13.78 -9.08
N THR A 40 -3.83 -13.85 -8.54
CA THR A 40 -3.33 -12.87 -7.56
C THR A 40 -3.35 -11.44 -8.14
N HIS A 41 -2.91 -11.27 -9.39
CA HIS A 41 -3.09 -10.06 -10.17
C HIS A 41 -4.18 -10.33 -11.21
N ASP A 42 -5.43 -10.24 -10.78
CA ASP A 42 -6.56 -10.59 -11.63
C ASP A 42 -6.82 -9.52 -12.68
N TYR A 43 -7.49 -9.94 -13.76
CA TYR A 43 -7.84 -9.03 -14.85
C TYR A 43 -8.71 -7.88 -14.34
N CYS A 44 -8.38 -6.67 -14.77
CA CYS A 44 -9.21 -5.50 -14.54
C CYS A 44 -9.13 -4.55 -15.75
N ASP A 45 -10.20 -3.80 -15.96
CA ASP A 45 -10.18 -2.63 -16.81
C ASP A 45 -9.98 -1.39 -15.92
N LEU A 46 -8.80 -0.77 -16.04
CA LEU A 46 -8.40 0.38 -15.20
C LEU A 46 -9.27 1.63 -15.47
N ASP A 47 -10.00 1.68 -16.57
CA ASP A 47 -10.89 2.80 -16.91
C ASP A 47 -12.30 2.61 -16.34
N MET A 48 -12.61 1.43 -15.80
CA MET A 48 -13.89 1.15 -15.16
C MET A 48 -13.94 1.61 -13.72
N PRO A 49 -15.04 2.21 -13.26
CA PRO A 49 -15.23 2.49 -11.83
C PRO A 49 -15.34 1.20 -11.02
N PHE A 50 -14.99 1.27 -9.76
CA PHE A 50 -15.17 0.15 -8.86
C PHE A 50 -16.63 -0.21 -8.70
N GLU A 51 -16.94 -1.50 -8.76
CA GLU A 51 -18.26 -2.04 -8.56
C GLU A 51 -18.36 -2.86 -7.28
N LYS A 52 -19.58 -3.00 -6.77
CA LYS A 52 -19.87 -3.84 -5.62
C LYS A 52 -19.34 -5.26 -5.83
N ASN A 53 -18.78 -5.83 -4.77
CA ASN A 53 -18.15 -7.16 -4.68
C ASN A 53 -16.81 -7.31 -5.41
N MET A 54 -16.26 -6.26 -6.00
CA MET A 54 -14.86 -6.30 -6.41
C MET A 54 -13.97 -6.44 -5.18
N VAL A 55 -12.96 -7.28 -5.28
CA VAL A 55 -11.92 -7.47 -4.26
C VAL A 55 -10.65 -6.82 -4.76
N LEU A 56 -10.03 -6.04 -3.89
CA LEU A 56 -8.82 -5.27 -4.18
C LEU A 56 -7.83 -5.43 -3.04
N THR A 57 -6.55 -5.45 -3.37
CA THR A 57 -5.49 -5.25 -2.37
C THR A 57 -5.37 -3.77 -2.02
N VAL A 58 -4.90 -3.46 -0.82
CA VAL A 58 -4.42 -2.14 -0.39
C VAL A 58 -3.06 -2.36 0.23
N GLU A 59 -2.00 -2.13 -0.53
CA GLU A 59 -0.66 -2.61 -0.24
C GLU A 59 0.44 -1.53 -0.32
N PRO A 60 0.30 -0.39 0.37
CA PRO A 60 1.35 0.61 0.39
C PRO A 60 2.64 0.05 0.99
N GLY A 61 3.79 0.37 0.36
CA GLY A 61 5.10 -0.08 0.81
C GLY A 61 6.16 1.01 0.70
N ILE A 62 7.10 1.02 1.64
CA ILE A 62 8.27 1.89 1.64
C ILE A 62 9.53 1.02 1.61
N TYR A 63 10.42 1.31 0.67
CA TYR A 63 11.65 0.56 0.46
C TYR A 63 12.85 1.51 0.47
N ILE A 64 13.77 1.29 1.39
CA ILE A 64 14.99 2.09 1.56
C ILE A 64 16.18 1.24 1.11
N LYS A 65 16.50 1.32 -0.17
CA LYS A 65 17.53 0.48 -0.80
C LYS A 65 18.91 0.63 -0.16
N ASP A 66 19.24 1.84 0.27
CA ASP A 66 20.55 2.13 0.87
C ASP A 66 20.72 1.48 2.25
N GLU A 67 19.60 1.04 2.87
CA GLU A 67 19.57 0.36 4.16
C GLU A 67 19.19 -1.13 4.02
N ASP A 68 18.99 -1.61 2.79
CA ASP A 68 18.52 -2.96 2.48
C ASP A 68 17.25 -3.35 3.26
N PHE A 69 16.32 -2.38 3.36
CA PHE A 69 15.15 -2.46 4.22
C PHE A 69 13.88 -2.02 3.50
N GLY A 70 12.78 -2.73 3.77
CA GLY A 70 11.45 -2.36 3.27
C GLY A 70 10.33 -2.91 4.14
N ILE A 71 9.24 -2.17 4.21
CA ILE A 71 7.98 -2.62 4.84
C ILE A 71 6.84 -2.36 3.88
N ARG A 72 5.97 -3.36 3.71
CA ARG A 72 4.67 -3.26 3.06
C ARG A 72 3.60 -3.75 4.04
N LEU A 73 2.56 -2.95 4.21
CA LEU A 73 1.33 -3.35 4.88
C LEU A 73 0.28 -3.61 3.82
N GLU A 74 -0.41 -4.73 3.92
CA GLU A 74 -1.36 -5.17 2.90
C GLU A 74 -2.66 -5.64 3.55
N ASP A 75 -3.75 -5.06 3.09
CA ASP A 75 -5.10 -5.48 3.40
C ASP A 75 -5.84 -5.84 2.12
N ASP A 76 -6.71 -6.83 2.19
CA ASP A 76 -7.69 -7.14 1.15
C ASP A 76 -9.02 -6.50 1.51
N VAL A 77 -9.63 -5.81 0.55
CA VAL A 77 -10.90 -5.12 0.77
C VAL A 77 -11.95 -5.52 -0.26
N VAL A 78 -13.20 -5.57 0.16
CA VAL A 78 -14.36 -5.76 -0.72
C VAL A 78 -15.09 -4.43 -0.89
N ILE A 79 -15.35 -4.07 -2.13
CA ILE A 79 -16.12 -2.87 -2.47
C ILE A 79 -17.59 -3.09 -2.11
N ASN A 80 -18.15 -2.19 -1.30
CA ASN A 80 -19.56 -2.20 -0.91
C ASN A 80 -20.41 -1.41 -1.90
N SER A 81 -21.73 -1.60 -1.84
CA SER A 81 -22.67 -0.80 -2.65
C SER A 81 -22.74 0.68 -2.23
N SER A 82 -22.35 0.97 -0.98
CA SER A 82 -22.26 2.32 -0.41
C SER A 82 -21.37 2.30 0.84
N GLY A 83 -20.81 3.44 1.20
CA GLY A 83 -19.92 3.56 2.36
C GLY A 83 -18.51 3.01 2.12
N ASP A 84 -17.77 2.81 3.20
CA ASP A 84 -16.39 2.34 3.15
C ASP A 84 -16.31 0.87 2.72
N PRO A 85 -15.21 0.45 2.05
CA PRO A 85 -14.96 -0.96 1.76
C PRO A 85 -14.89 -1.80 3.04
N THR A 86 -15.24 -3.08 2.90
CA THR A 86 -15.07 -4.05 4.00
C THR A 86 -13.65 -4.60 3.98
N ASN A 87 -12.88 -4.36 5.04
CA ASN A 87 -11.56 -4.96 5.23
C ASN A 87 -11.72 -6.43 5.64
N LEU A 88 -11.20 -7.35 4.82
CA LEU A 88 -11.22 -8.79 5.07
C LEU A 88 -10.16 -9.21 6.09
N MET A 89 -9.09 -8.41 6.24
CA MET A 89 -7.94 -8.68 7.10
C MET A 89 -8.08 -8.05 8.49
N LYS A 90 -9.21 -7.45 8.83
CA LYS A 90 -9.44 -6.67 10.08
C LYS A 90 -9.09 -7.39 11.38
N ASN A 91 -9.02 -8.72 11.36
CA ASN A 91 -8.69 -9.54 12.53
C ASN A 91 -7.22 -9.99 12.54
N ILE A 92 -6.42 -9.57 11.56
CA ILE A 92 -5.00 -9.88 11.48
C ILE A 92 -4.23 -8.70 12.07
N PRO A 93 -3.36 -8.94 13.05
CA PRO A 93 -2.55 -7.89 13.67
C PRO A 93 -1.63 -7.23 12.66
N ILE A 94 -1.63 -5.89 12.62
CA ILE A 94 -0.72 -5.08 11.79
C ILE A 94 0.01 -4.01 12.62
N GLN A 95 -0.40 -3.79 13.86
CA GLN A 95 0.28 -2.84 14.74
C GLN A 95 1.53 -3.49 15.34
N ILE A 96 2.58 -2.69 15.49
CA ILE A 96 3.90 -3.17 15.97
C ILE A 96 3.75 -3.88 17.31
N GLU A 97 3.03 -3.26 18.25
CA GLU A 97 2.86 -3.75 19.62
C GLU A 97 2.08 -5.08 19.65
N GLU A 98 1.09 -5.26 18.77
CA GLU A 98 0.32 -6.50 18.66
C GLU A 98 1.17 -7.63 18.10
N ILE A 99 1.95 -7.36 17.06
CA ILE A 99 2.86 -8.34 16.44
C ILE A 99 3.94 -8.76 17.43
N GLU A 100 4.58 -7.80 18.10
CA GLU A 100 5.61 -8.08 19.10
C GLU A 100 5.06 -8.88 20.28
N ALA A 101 3.84 -8.57 20.75
CA ALA A 101 3.20 -9.32 21.82
C ALA A 101 2.94 -10.79 21.46
N ILE A 102 2.52 -11.06 20.20
CA ILE A 102 2.32 -12.44 19.72
C ILE A 102 3.65 -13.17 19.61
N MET A 103 4.68 -12.54 19.05
CA MET A 103 6.00 -13.15 18.88
C MET A 103 6.71 -13.46 20.20
N ASN A 104 6.47 -12.65 21.24
CA ASN A 104 7.09 -12.82 22.57
C ASN A 104 6.35 -13.82 23.46
N ASN A 105 5.13 -14.21 23.10
CA ASN A 105 4.29 -15.17 23.86
C ASN A 105 4.30 -16.59 23.26
N GLY A 106 5.15 -16.85 22.27
CA GLY A 106 5.31 -18.14 21.59
C GLY A 106 6.47 -18.99 22.10
#